data_b807226763fe10c92f8c41ec93d5ba71
#
_entry.id   b807226763fe10c92f8c41ec93d5ba71
#
_cell.length_a   1.000
_cell.length_b   1.000
_cell.length_c   1.000
_cell.angle_alpha   90.00
_cell.angle_beta   90.00
_cell.angle_gamma   90.00
#
_symmetry.space_group_name_H-M   'P 1'
#
loop_
_entity.id
_entity.type
_entity.pdbx_description
1 polymer ?
#
loop_
_entity_poly.entity_id
_entity_poly.type
_entity_poly.pdbx_seq_one_letter_code
_entity_poly.pdbx_strand_id
1 'polypeptide(L)'
;MIVCITRFFKEVQEESLAFLRFCREEKTLRWFTAFAILVFWGIKIVYNDVYIDSEVMSIEPNGLIQSWYGHKRYGLILMKKLFFYVRLVPYLSNLLFAAVLWGVILLLCFSVKRWFALELSGGSKWSLYLMAALFVSCPSLAEQYMFTLQAFEITLAMGFCLMAAYSGDQ
;
A
#
# COMPACT_ATOMS: atom_id res chain seq x y z
N MET A 1 -3.57 -32.33 -5.68
CA MET A 1 -2.69 -31.15 -5.55
C MET A 1 -2.77 -30.21 -6.75
N ILE A 2 -2.57 -30.67 -8.00
CA ILE A 2 -2.62 -29.83 -9.22
C ILE A 2 -3.98 -29.15 -9.41
N VAL A 3 -5.09 -29.84 -9.19
CA VAL A 3 -6.46 -29.31 -9.33
C VAL A 3 -6.74 -28.17 -8.33
N CYS A 4 -6.19 -28.25 -7.11
CA CYS A 4 -6.35 -27.21 -6.10
C CYS A 4 -5.58 -25.93 -6.49
N ILE A 5 -4.40 -26.10 -7.07
CA ILE A 5 -3.55 -24.98 -7.51
C ILE A 5 -4.20 -24.26 -8.71
N THR A 6 -4.71 -25.00 -9.68
CA THR A 6 -5.39 -24.39 -10.86
C THR A 6 -6.67 -23.68 -10.47
N ARG A 7 -7.44 -24.20 -9.51
CA ARG A 7 -8.62 -23.53 -8.96
C ARG A 7 -8.26 -22.23 -8.27
N PHE A 8 -7.24 -22.25 -7.41
CA PHE A 8 -6.74 -21.06 -6.72
C PHE A 8 -6.32 -19.97 -7.70
N PHE A 9 -5.52 -20.30 -8.74
CA PHE A 9 -5.12 -19.31 -9.74
C PHE A 9 -6.31 -18.71 -10.50
N LYS A 10 -7.32 -19.51 -10.80
CA LYS A 10 -8.53 -19.05 -11.47
C LYS A 10 -9.31 -18.06 -10.58
N GLU A 11 -9.49 -18.40 -9.31
CA GLU A 11 -10.16 -17.53 -8.33
C GLU A 11 -9.41 -16.19 -8.17
N VAL A 12 -8.08 -16.22 -8.01
CA VAL A 12 -7.25 -15.00 -7.95
C VAL A 12 -7.39 -14.16 -9.22
N GLN A 13 -7.44 -14.79 -10.38
CA GLN A 13 -7.61 -14.10 -11.65
C GLN A 13 -9.00 -13.45 -11.76
N GLU A 14 -10.06 -14.14 -11.38
CA GLU A 14 -11.42 -13.61 -11.39
C GLU A 14 -11.57 -12.42 -10.45
N GLU A 15 -11.03 -12.50 -9.24
CA GLU A 15 -11.06 -11.40 -8.28
C GLU A 15 -10.18 -10.20 -8.71
N SER A 16 -9.05 -10.46 -9.31
CA SER A 16 -8.21 -9.40 -9.89
C SER A 16 -8.94 -8.65 -11.00
N LEU A 17 -9.66 -9.37 -11.85
CA LEU A 17 -10.50 -8.77 -12.91
C LEU A 17 -11.68 -7.99 -12.32
N ALA A 18 -12.30 -8.49 -11.25
CA ALA A 18 -13.38 -7.79 -10.54
C ALA A 18 -12.88 -6.48 -9.92
N PHE A 19 -11.71 -6.51 -9.29
CA PHE A 19 -11.06 -5.30 -8.75
C PHE A 19 -10.74 -4.28 -9.85
N LEU A 20 -10.16 -4.71 -10.96
CA LEU A 20 -9.85 -3.82 -12.09
C LEU A 20 -11.14 -3.21 -12.69
N ARG A 21 -12.21 -3.98 -12.77
CA ARG A 21 -13.53 -3.51 -13.20
C ARG A 21 -14.06 -2.44 -12.24
N PHE A 22 -14.02 -2.71 -10.93
CA PHE A 22 -14.37 -1.72 -9.90
C PHE A 22 -13.59 -0.42 -10.06
N CYS A 23 -12.27 -0.49 -10.22
CA CYS A 23 -11.43 0.69 -10.45
C CYS A 23 -11.79 1.46 -11.73
N ARG A 24 -12.28 0.75 -12.75
CA ARG A 24 -12.70 1.36 -14.03
C ARG A 24 -14.06 2.04 -13.91
N GLU A 25 -15.00 1.44 -13.19
CA GLU A 25 -16.34 1.94 -12.99
C GLU A 25 -16.36 3.13 -12.03
N GLU A 26 -15.63 3.05 -10.91
CA GLU A 26 -15.59 4.06 -9.87
C GLU A 26 -14.51 5.13 -10.12
N LYS A 27 -14.56 5.78 -11.29
CA LYS A 27 -13.59 6.82 -11.69
C LYS A 27 -13.49 7.95 -10.68
N THR A 28 -14.62 8.40 -10.15
CA THR A 28 -14.67 9.52 -9.17
C THR A 28 -13.95 9.16 -7.87
N LEU A 29 -14.19 7.95 -7.34
CA LEU A 29 -13.50 7.47 -6.14
C LEU A 29 -11.98 7.36 -6.37
N ARG A 30 -11.59 6.85 -7.52
CA ARG A 30 -10.19 6.72 -7.92
C ARG A 30 -9.47 8.07 -7.95
N TRP A 31 -10.08 9.10 -8.56
CA TRP A 31 -9.50 10.43 -8.60
C TRP A 31 -9.55 11.13 -7.24
N PHE A 32 -10.62 10.95 -6.49
CA PHE A 32 -10.72 11.47 -5.12
C PHE A 32 -9.61 10.93 -4.22
N THR A 33 -9.36 9.62 -4.24
CA THR A 33 -8.30 9.00 -3.43
C THR A 33 -6.91 9.46 -3.86
N ALA A 34 -6.66 9.59 -5.17
CA ALA A 34 -5.41 10.15 -5.68
C ALA A 34 -5.21 11.60 -5.20
N PHE A 35 -6.26 12.42 -5.28
CA PHE A 35 -6.21 13.80 -4.80
C PHE A 35 -6.00 13.88 -3.28
N ALA A 36 -6.69 13.05 -2.51
CA ALA A 36 -6.49 12.98 -1.06
C ALA A 36 -5.03 12.63 -0.70
N ILE A 37 -4.43 11.67 -1.39
CA ILE A 37 -3.01 11.34 -1.19
C ILE A 37 -2.11 12.53 -1.53
N LEU A 38 -2.38 13.26 -2.60
CA LEU A 38 -1.60 14.45 -2.95
C LEU A 38 -1.75 15.57 -1.91
N VAL A 39 -2.94 15.76 -1.34
CA VAL A 39 -3.18 16.77 -0.29
C VAL A 39 -2.44 16.43 1.00
N PHE A 40 -2.50 15.17 1.45
CA PHE A 40 -1.91 14.76 2.73
C PHE A 40 -0.43 14.41 2.63
N TRP A 41 0.00 13.81 1.51
CA TRP A 41 1.34 13.24 1.33
C TRP A 41 2.15 13.87 0.20
N GLY A 42 1.56 14.78 -0.58
CA GLY A 42 2.24 15.42 -1.71
C GLY A 42 3.50 16.18 -1.31
N ILE A 43 3.48 16.80 -0.14
CA ILE A 43 4.65 17.50 0.39
C ILE A 43 5.83 16.54 0.58
N LYS A 44 5.58 15.31 1.05
CA LYS A 44 6.59 14.26 1.23
C LYS A 44 7.19 13.80 -0.10
N ILE A 45 6.42 13.84 -1.19
CA ILE A 45 6.91 13.47 -2.53
C ILE A 45 7.92 14.50 -3.02
N VAL A 46 7.69 15.78 -2.69
CA VAL A 46 8.52 16.91 -3.15
C VAL A 46 9.70 17.16 -2.20
N TYR A 47 9.47 17.10 -0.90
CA TYR A 47 10.49 17.31 0.13
C TYR A 47 10.99 15.97 0.63
N ASN A 48 12.30 15.77 0.52
CA ASN A 48 12.95 14.56 1.02
C ASN A 48 13.42 14.81 2.44
N ASP A 49 12.55 14.59 3.41
CA ASP A 49 12.94 14.57 4.80
C ASP A 49 13.82 13.36 5.07
N VAL A 50 15.04 13.62 5.53
CA VAL A 50 16.00 12.58 5.90
C VAL A 50 15.89 12.37 7.40
N TYR A 51 15.29 11.24 7.78
CA TYR A 51 15.29 10.77 9.16
C TYR A 51 16.55 9.96 9.46
N ILE A 52 16.84 9.73 10.73
CA ILE A 52 18.06 9.06 11.21
C ILE A 52 18.39 7.78 10.44
N ASP A 53 17.42 6.88 10.25
CA ASP A 53 17.64 5.63 9.51
C ASP A 53 17.93 5.86 8.02
N SER A 54 17.35 6.89 7.43
CA SER A 54 17.58 7.27 6.04
C SER A 54 18.96 7.87 5.83
N GLU A 55 19.43 8.62 6.82
CA GLU A 55 20.79 9.17 6.85
C GLU A 55 21.83 8.07 6.95
N VAL A 56 21.64 7.12 7.90
CA VAL A 56 22.51 5.95 8.04
C VAL A 56 22.54 5.11 6.75
N MET A 57 21.38 4.90 6.10
CA MET A 57 21.31 4.18 4.84
C MET A 57 22.07 4.88 3.71
N SER A 58 22.14 6.20 3.74
CA SER A 58 22.87 6.99 2.75
C SER A 58 24.39 6.92 2.95
N ILE A 59 24.83 6.86 4.20
CA ILE A 59 26.25 6.86 4.59
C ILE A 59 26.81 5.44 4.62
N GLU A 60 26.13 4.52 5.29
CA GLU A 60 26.61 3.15 5.54
C GLU A 60 25.50 2.10 5.31
N PRO A 61 25.07 1.88 4.05
CA PRO A 61 23.96 0.99 3.74
C PRO A 61 24.20 -0.46 4.17
N ASN A 62 25.46 -0.94 4.10
CA ASN A 62 25.79 -2.31 4.48
C ASN A 62 25.67 -2.55 5.99
N GLY A 63 26.09 -1.58 6.81
CA GLY A 63 25.98 -1.65 8.27
C GLY A 63 24.50 -1.70 8.70
N LEU A 64 23.65 -0.89 8.07
CA LEU A 64 22.22 -0.89 8.36
C LEU A 64 21.54 -2.21 7.96
N ILE A 65 21.86 -2.75 6.77
CA ILE A 65 21.35 -4.05 6.34
C ILE A 65 21.80 -5.16 7.30
N GLN A 66 23.03 -5.12 7.78
CA GLN A 66 23.54 -6.11 8.73
C GLN A 66 22.85 -6.00 10.10
N SER A 67 22.54 -4.78 10.55
CA SER A 67 21.70 -4.54 11.72
C SER A 67 20.30 -5.16 11.55
N TRP A 68 19.68 -4.99 10.40
CA TRP A 68 18.37 -5.62 10.12
C TRP A 68 18.43 -7.16 10.09
N TYR A 69 19.53 -7.76 9.65
CA TYR A 69 19.75 -9.21 9.79
C TYR A 69 19.78 -9.62 11.27
N GLY A 70 20.49 -8.87 12.10
CA GLY A 70 20.53 -9.07 13.56
C GLY A 70 19.14 -8.99 14.20
N HIS A 71 18.29 -8.08 13.74
CA HIS A 71 16.90 -7.91 14.20
C HIS A 71 15.88 -8.83 13.50
N LYS A 72 16.34 -9.80 12.70
CA LYS A 72 15.50 -10.77 11.96
C LYS A 72 14.46 -10.12 11.01
N ARG A 73 14.74 -8.93 10.49
CA ARG A 73 13.87 -8.20 9.55
C ARG A 73 14.06 -8.68 8.10
N TYR A 74 14.01 -9.97 7.88
CA TYR A 74 14.31 -10.59 6.57
C TYR A 74 13.38 -10.13 5.45
N GLY A 75 12.10 -9.90 5.75
CA GLY A 75 11.13 -9.41 4.78
C GLY A 75 11.49 -8.03 4.25
N LEU A 76 11.90 -7.10 5.12
CA LEU A 76 12.35 -5.77 4.73
C LEU A 76 13.60 -5.85 3.83
N ILE A 77 14.58 -6.69 4.21
CA ILE A 77 15.80 -6.89 3.43
C ILE A 77 15.49 -7.47 2.06
N LEU A 78 14.61 -8.47 1.99
CA LEU A 78 14.16 -9.07 0.74
C LEU A 78 13.53 -8.03 -0.18
N MET A 79 12.62 -7.21 0.35
CA MET A 79 11.96 -6.16 -0.41
C MET A 79 12.94 -5.10 -0.90
N LYS A 80 13.90 -4.68 -0.07
CA LYS A 80 14.95 -3.76 -0.49
C LYS A 80 15.80 -4.33 -1.63
N LYS A 81 16.16 -5.59 -1.58
CA LYS A 81 16.92 -6.25 -2.64
C LYS A 81 16.11 -6.44 -3.93
N LEU A 82 14.81 -6.74 -3.80
CA LEU A 82 13.92 -7.00 -4.93
C LEU A 82 13.57 -5.72 -5.69
N PHE A 83 13.31 -4.63 -4.94
CA PHE A 83 12.78 -3.40 -5.52
C PHE A 83 13.80 -2.29 -5.69
N PHE A 84 15.08 -2.48 -5.63
CA PHE A 84 16.06 -1.46 -6.05
C PHE A 84 17.29 -1.30 -5.20
N TYR A 85 17.48 -1.89 -4.01
CA TYR A 85 18.31 -1.07 -3.22
C TYR A 85 19.31 -1.70 -2.30
N VAL A 86 20.47 -1.36 -2.69
CA VAL A 86 21.54 -1.12 -1.73
C VAL A 86 21.66 0.39 -1.40
N ARG A 87 20.95 1.27 -2.12
CA ARG A 87 21.04 2.73 -1.92
C ARG A 87 19.66 3.34 -1.84
N LEU A 88 19.46 4.24 -0.88
CA LEU A 88 18.23 5.00 -0.74
C LEU A 88 18.08 5.99 -1.90
N VAL A 89 16.98 5.89 -2.61
CA VAL A 89 16.54 6.90 -3.60
C VAL A 89 15.22 7.49 -3.10
N PRO A 90 15.26 8.60 -2.32
CA PRO A 90 14.10 9.10 -1.60
C PRO A 90 12.90 9.39 -2.50
N TYR A 91 13.11 10.05 -3.63
CA TYR A 91 12.02 10.36 -4.59
C TYR A 91 11.33 9.11 -5.10
N LEU A 92 12.10 8.09 -5.50
CA LEU A 92 11.53 6.83 -5.97
C LEU A 92 10.76 6.12 -4.86
N SER A 93 11.32 6.08 -3.64
CA SER A 93 10.66 5.49 -2.48
C SER A 93 9.33 6.17 -2.17
N ASN A 94 9.29 7.50 -2.16
CA ASN A 94 8.09 8.27 -1.90
C ASN A 94 7.05 8.14 -3.03
N LEU A 95 7.49 8.07 -4.28
CA LEU A 95 6.59 7.84 -5.42
C LEU A 95 5.98 6.44 -5.37
N LEU A 96 6.79 5.41 -5.10
CA LEU A 96 6.32 4.04 -4.93
C LEU A 96 5.37 3.92 -3.74
N PHE A 97 5.70 4.57 -2.61
CA PHE A 97 4.80 4.66 -1.47
C PHE A 97 3.42 5.23 -1.88
N ALA A 98 3.39 6.37 -2.54
CA ALA A 98 2.14 7.00 -2.96
C ALA A 98 1.33 6.13 -3.92
N ALA A 99 1.99 5.48 -4.88
CA ALA A 99 1.36 4.58 -5.84
C ALA A 99 0.77 3.34 -5.16
N VAL A 100 1.53 2.70 -4.24
CA VAL A 100 1.06 1.54 -3.50
C VAL A 100 -0.04 1.91 -2.52
N LEU A 101 0.08 3.04 -1.80
CA LEU A 101 -0.96 3.54 -0.91
C LEU A 101 -2.27 3.75 -1.68
N TRP A 102 -2.20 4.33 -2.86
CA TRP A 102 -3.37 4.49 -3.72
C TRP A 102 -4.03 3.16 -4.07
N GLY A 103 -3.25 2.16 -4.47
CA GLY A 103 -3.74 0.80 -4.74
C GLY A 103 -4.35 0.14 -3.50
N VAL A 104 -3.72 0.28 -2.34
CA VAL A 104 -4.21 -0.28 -1.05
C VAL A 104 -5.54 0.34 -0.63
N ILE A 105 -5.71 1.66 -0.80
CA ILE A 105 -6.98 2.33 -0.48
C ILE A 105 -8.10 1.87 -1.42
N LEU A 106 -7.83 1.75 -2.70
CA LEU A 106 -8.81 1.23 -3.65
C LEU A 106 -9.16 -0.23 -3.36
N LEU A 107 -8.18 -1.05 -2.98
CA LEU A 107 -8.41 -2.43 -2.56
C LEU A 107 -9.25 -2.49 -1.28
N LEU A 108 -8.99 -1.63 -0.29
CA LEU A 108 -9.80 -1.52 0.92
C LEU A 108 -11.25 -1.14 0.58
N CYS A 109 -11.46 -0.14 -0.28
CA CYS A 109 -12.80 0.24 -0.71
C CYS A 109 -13.52 -0.89 -1.46
N PHE A 110 -12.81 -1.62 -2.30
CA PHE A 110 -13.34 -2.79 -3.01
C PHE A 110 -13.72 -3.90 -2.03
N SER A 111 -12.85 -4.23 -1.08
CA SER A 111 -13.11 -5.26 -0.07
C SER A 111 -14.32 -4.91 0.79
N VAL A 112 -14.41 -3.68 1.28
CA VAL A 112 -15.56 -3.21 2.06
C VAL A 112 -16.86 -3.27 1.24
N LYS A 113 -16.82 -2.85 -0.02
CA LYS A 113 -17.98 -2.98 -0.92
C LYS A 113 -18.44 -4.43 -1.01
N ARG A 114 -17.53 -5.38 -1.13
CA ARG A 114 -17.84 -6.82 -1.24
C ARG A 114 -18.33 -7.41 0.06
N TRP A 115 -17.62 -7.19 1.17
CA TRP A 115 -17.99 -7.73 2.49
C TRP A 115 -19.37 -7.30 2.95
N PHE A 116 -19.74 -6.06 2.70
CA PHE A 116 -21.04 -5.50 3.10
C PHE A 116 -22.07 -5.50 1.99
N ALA A 117 -21.78 -6.11 0.84
CA ALA A 117 -22.65 -6.12 -0.36
C ALA A 117 -23.22 -4.72 -0.68
N LEU A 118 -22.37 -3.68 -0.59
CA LEU A 118 -22.81 -2.30 -0.73
C LEU A 118 -23.19 -1.99 -2.18
N GLU A 119 -24.42 -1.53 -2.39
CA GLU A 119 -24.80 -0.83 -3.61
C GLU A 119 -24.25 0.60 -3.55
N LEU A 120 -23.44 0.96 -4.57
CA LEU A 120 -22.80 2.28 -4.62
C LEU A 120 -23.77 3.36 -5.12
N SER A 121 -24.80 3.63 -4.31
CA SER A 121 -25.80 4.68 -4.54
C SER A 121 -25.89 5.60 -3.31
N GLY A 122 -26.10 6.88 -3.53
CA GLY A 122 -26.39 7.83 -2.46
C GLY A 122 -25.40 7.79 -1.28
N GLY A 123 -25.89 7.47 -0.09
CA GLY A 123 -25.13 7.51 1.15
C GLY A 123 -24.00 6.49 1.24
N SER A 124 -24.16 5.28 0.71
CA SER A 124 -23.13 4.24 0.76
C SER A 124 -21.89 4.65 -0.04
N LYS A 125 -22.06 5.38 -1.12
CA LYS A 125 -20.94 5.94 -1.88
C LYS A 125 -20.16 6.96 -1.06
N TRP A 126 -20.84 7.86 -0.37
CA TRP A 126 -20.21 8.86 0.50
C TRP A 126 -19.45 8.20 1.66
N SER A 127 -19.96 7.11 2.21
CA SER A 127 -19.28 6.35 3.26
C SER A 127 -17.91 5.83 2.81
N LEU A 128 -17.80 5.36 1.55
CA LEU A 128 -16.51 4.93 1.00
C LEU A 128 -15.53 6.10 0.82
N TYR A 129 -16.00 7.27 0.37
CA TYR A 129 -15.16 8.46 0.29
C TYR A 129 -14.65 8.90 1.66
N LEU A 130 -15.54 8.93 2.65
CA LEU A 130 -15.17 9.28 4.02
C LEU A 130 -14.16 8.26 4.60
N MET A 131 -14.41 6.98 4.42
CA MET A 131 -13.48 5.92 4.85
C MET A 131 -12.11 6.08 4.19
N ALA A 132 -12.06 6.32 2.89
CA ALA A 132 -10.81 6.54 2.17
C ALA A 132 -10.07 7.78 2.69
N ALA A 133 -10.77 8.89 2.91
CA ALA A 133 -10.20 10.11 3.46
C ALA A 133 -9.65 9.90 4.88
N LEU A 134 -10.40 9.25 5.76
CA LEU A 134 -9.98 8.92 7.13
C LEU A 134 -8.78 7.99 7.14
N PHE A 135 -8.71 7.03 6.23
CA PHE A 135 -7.57 6.13 6.12
C PHE A 135 -6.30 6.87 5.68
N VAL A 136 -6.41 7.74 4.66
CA VAL A 136 -5.28 8.55 4.17
C VAL A 136 -4.75 9.50 5.23
N SER A 137 -5.64 10.10 6.03
CA SER A 137 -5.31 11.10 7.06
C SER A 137 -5.07 10.50 8.45
N CYS A 138 -5.09 9.17 8.59
CA CYS A 138 -5.01 8.50 9.88
C CYS A 138 -3.68 8.84 10.62
N PRO A 139 -3.74 9.51 11.79
CA PRO A 139 -2.54 9.93 12.50
C PRO A 139 -1.64 8.77 12.92
N SER A 140 -2.22 7.62 13.28
CA SER A 140 -1.46 6.43 13.68
C SER A 140 -0.65 5.82 12.53
N LEU A 141 -1.09 6.00 11.30
CA LEU A 141 -0.36 5.59 10.10
C LEU A 141 0.62 6.67 9.64
N ALA A 142 0.34 7.93 9.96
CA ALA A 142 1.18 9.05 9.56
C ALA A 142 2.61 8.90 10.06
N GLU A 143 2.80 8.51 11.31
CA GLU A 143 4.12 8.26 11.88
C GLU A 143 4.90 7.21 11.07
N GLN A 144 4.27 6.09 10.74
CA GLN A 144 4.89 5.04 9.94
C GLN A 144 5.20 5.49 8.50
N TYR A 145 4.32 6.30 7.93
CA TYR A 145 4.49 6.82 6.57
C TYR A 145 5.54 7.92 6.47
N MET A 146 5.85 8.60 7.57
CA MET A 146 6.94 9.59 7.60
C MET A 146 8.32 8.94 7.41
N PHE A 147 8.51 7.69 7.78
CA PHE A 147 9.77 6.97 7.55
C PHE A 147 9.93 6.59 6.06
N THR A 148 10.58 7.45 5.30
CA THR A 148 10.81 7.29 3.86
C THR A 148 11.45 5.94 3.52
N LEU A 149 12.27 5.40 4.40
CA LEU A 149 12.96 4.13 4.22
C LEU A 149 12.03 2.91 4.27
N GLN A 150 10.91 2.97 4.98
CA GLN A 150 10.04 1.83 5.25
C GLN A 150 8.59 2.03 4.81
N ALA A 151 8.19 3.24 4.45
CA ALA A 151 6.81 3.59 4.14
C ALA A 151 6.23 2.73 2.99
N PHE A 152 7.00 2.49 1.96
CA PHE A 152 6.61 1.64 0.83
C PHE A 152 6.36 0.21 1.27
N GLU A 153 7.29 -0.40 2.01
CA GLU A 153 7.21 -1.79 2.44
C GLU A 153 6.06 -2.03 3.42
N ILE A 154 5.85 -1.10 4.36
CA ILE A 154 4.73 -1.15 5.32
C ILE A 154 3.40 -1.10 4.55
N THR A 155 3.27 -0.18 3.61
CA THR A 155 2.06 -0.03 2.81
C THR A 155 1.81 -1.27 1.96
N LEU A 156 2.85 -1.84 1.37
CA LEU A 156 2.74 -3.08 0.60
C LEU A 156 2.33 -4.27 1.47
N ALA A 157 2.89 -4.39 2.69
CA ALA A 157 2.48 -5.41 3.66
C ALA A 157 1.00 -5.27 4.04
N MET A 158 0.50 -4.04 4.23
CA MET A 158 -0.93 -3.79 4.45
C MET A 158 -1.78 -4.28 3.28
N GLY A 159 -1.34 -4.07 2.05
CA GLY A 159 -2.00 -4.59 0.85
C GLY A 159 -2.08 -6.12 0.86
N PHE A 160 -1.00 -6.81 1.21
CA PHE A 160 -1.00 -8.27 1.34
C PHE A 160 -1.93 -8.75 2.47
N CYS A 161 -1.97 -8.06 3.62
CA CYS A 161 -2.89 -8.39 4.70
C CYS A 161 -4.36 -8.26 4.25
N LEU A 162 -4.70 -7.21 3.51
CA LEU A 162 -6.04 -7.03 2.95
C LEU A 162 -6.40 -8.14 1.95
N MET A 163 -5.48 -8.50 1.07
CA MET A 163 -5.70 -9.62 0.13
C MET A 163 -5.87 -10.95 0.86
N ALA A 164 -5.08 -11.21 1.90
CA ALA A 164 -5.20 -12.43 2.71
C ALA A 164 -6.54 -12.48 3.47
N ALA A 165 -6.96 -11.36 4.08
CA ALA A 165 -8.24 -11.26 4.76
C ALA A 165 -9.40 -11.48 3.78
N TYR A 166 -9.31 -10.91 2.59
CA TYR A 166 -10.31 -11.07 1.53
C TYR A 166 -10.42 -12.53 1.04
N SER A 167 -9.29 -13.23 0.91
CA SER A 167 -9.27 -14.65 0.47
C SER A 167 -9.75 -15.62 1.55
N GLY A 168 -9.67 -15.25 2.82
CA GLY A 168 -10.11 -16.10 3.94
C GLY A 168 -11.62 -16.13 4.17
N ASP A 169 -12.36 -15.16 3.61
CA ASP A 169 -13.82 -15.06 3.75
C ASP A 169 -14.60 -15.81 2.66
N GLN A 170 -13.92 -16.49 1.72
CA GLN A 170 -14.51 -17.30 0.64
C GLN A 170 -14.44 -18.80 0.96
#